data_f62be2625a39600d8496835c986ab668
#
_entry.id   f62be2625a39600d8496835c986ab668
#
_cell.length_a   1.000
_cell.length_b   1.000
_cell.length_c   1.000
_cell.angle_alpha   90.00
_cell.angle_beta   90.00
_cell.angle_gamma   90.00
#
_symmetry.space_group_name_H-M   'P 1'
#
loop_
_entity.id
_entity.type
_entity.pdbx_description
1 polymer ?
#
loop_
_entity_poly.entity_id
_entity_poly.type
_entity_poly.pdbx_seq_one_letter_code
_entity_poly.pdbx_strand_id
1 'polypeptide(L)'
;NWEQIKELDKAPFVQIGHHSHSHNYLVDFKNEDFINDINTASTIFNKRLGYNPIFFSYPFGEYSSLIKKYISDNFKFSFGQHSGVIDITKDRYELPRFPINEKYGDLKRFKFLINLYPLQYKVLHPDEKYVTISNNPPKFIVEFFEKQKNINNINCFSDEGDKWKKSNIDFNQKILTLNFREKFKFR
;
A
#
# COMPACT_ATOMS: atom_id res chain seq x y z
N ASN A 1 -13.23 11.70 18.46
CA ASN A 1 -12.35 12.37 19.44
C ASN A 1 -11.52 11.32 20.22
N TRP A 2 -10.61 11.78 21.11
CA TRP A 2 -9.73 10.87 21.84
C TRP A 2 -10.45 9.97 22.84
N GLU A 3 -11.57 10.38 23.40
CA GLU A 3 -12.35 9.54 24.33
C GLU A 3 -12.99 8.37 23.56
N GLN A 4 -13.48 8.60 22.35
CA GLN A 4 -13.98 7.53 21.48
C GLN A 4 -12.86 6.56 21.06
N ILE A 5 -11.66 7.06 20.78
CA ILE A 5 -10.51 6.21 20.44
C ILE A 5 -10.12 5.33 21.64
N LYS A 6 -10.05 5.91 22.85
CA LYS A 6 -9.79 5.16 24.08
C LYS A 6 -10.86 4.09 24.36
N GLU A 7 -12.11 4.37 24.03
CA GLU A 7 -13.19 3.38 24.20
C GLU A 7 -13.03 2.23 23.19
N LEU A 8 -12.72 2.53 21.96
CA LEU A 8 -12.42 1.51 20.94
C LEU A 8 -11.18 0.67 21.29
N ASP A 9 -10.16 1.29 21.84
CA ASP A 9 -8.90 0.63 22.23
C ASP A 9 -9.08 -0.43 23.33
N LYS A 10 -10.14 -0.34 24.12
CA LYS A 10 -10.50 -1.36 25.14
C LYS A 10 -11.06 -2.65 24.53
N ALA A 11 -11.55 -2.60 23.29
CA ALA A 11 -12.18 -3.75 22.65
C ALA A 11 -11.11 -4.76 22.19
N PRO A 12 -11.19 -6.05 22.55
CA PRO A 12 -10.10 -7.02 22.30
C PRO A 12 -9.88 -7.34 20.81
N PHE A 13 -10.81 -6.94 19.95
CA PHE A 13 -10.74 -7.15 18.50
C PHE A 13 -10.42 -5.86 17.72
N VAL A 14 -10.11 -4.76 18.42
CA VAL A 14 -9.71 -3.50 17.82
C VAL A 14 -8.22 -3.26 18.06
N GLN A 15 -7.54 -2.83 17.02
CA GLN A 15 -6.15 -2.41 17.09
C GLN A 15 -6.03 -1.00 16.51
N ILE A 16 -5.60 -0.05 17.31
CA ILE A 16 -5.33 1.31 16.85
C ILE A 16 -4.03 1.31 16.04
N GLY A 17 -4.07 1.92 14.85
CA GLY A 17 -2.92 2.07 13.95
C GLY A 17 -2.49 3.52 13.81
N HIS A 18 -1.24 3.72 13.42
CA HIS A 18 -0.63 5.02 13.14
C HIS A 18 -0.90 5.44 11.69
N HIS A 19 -1.15 6.73 11.45
CA HIS A 19 -1.43 7.23 10.10
C HIS A 19 -0.87 8.65 9.87
N SER A 20 0.37 8.88 10.33
CA SER A 20 1.04 10.20 10.36
C SER A 20 0.36 11.23 11.29
N HIS A 21 0.92 12.42 11.36
CA HIS A 21 0.34 13.56 12.07
C HIS A 21 -0.44 14.47 11.13
N SER A 22 0.17 14.86 10.02
CA SER A 22 -0.39 15.86 9.10
C SER A 22 -1.33 15.28 8.04
N HIS A 23 -1.23 13.96 7.76
CA HIS A 23 -1.88 13.32 6.62
C HIS A 23 -1.54 13.98 5.27
N ASN A 24 -0.35 14.53 5.15
CA ASN A 24 0.15 15.08 3.89
C ASN A 24 0.79 13.99 3.00
N TYR A 25 1.18 14.36 1.79
CA TYR A 25 1.97 13.51 0.90
C TYR A 25 3.40 13.42 1.44
N LEU A 26 3.64 12.47 2.34
CA LEU A 26 4.92 12.35 3.04
C LEU A 26 6.10 12.08 2.11
N VAL A 27 5.83 11.54 0.92
CA VAL A 27 6.85 11.29 -0.12
C VAL A 27 7.43 12.57 -0.70
N ASP A 28 6.75 13.71 -0.56
CA ASP A 28 7.18 15.01 -1.03
C ASP A 28 7.95 15.79 0.06
N PHE A 29 8.01 15.25 1.28
CA PHE A 29 8.72 15.87 2.40
C PHE A 29 10.22 15.64 2.32
N LYS A 30 10.99 16.58 2.88
CA LYS A 30 12.39 16.29 3.23
C LYS A 30 12.41 15.23 4.33
N ASN A 31 13.49 14.47 4.38
CA ASN A 31 13.60 13.36 5.33
C ASN A 31 13.38 13.77 6.80
N GLU A 32 13.90 14.93 7.20
CA GLU A 32 13.73 15.46 8.56
C GLU A 32 12.26 15.80 8.86
N ASP A 33 11.57 16.43 7.92
CA ASP A 33 10.17 16.83 8.08
C ASP A 33 9.25 15.60 8.17
N PHE A 34 9.53 14.58 7.36
CA PHE A 34 8.85 13.29 7.42
C PHE A 34 9.03 12.61 8.78
N ILE A 35 10.27 12.52 9.28
CA ILE A 35 10.59 11.93 10.59
C ILE A 35 9.89 12.71 11.70
N ASN A 36 9.92 14.03 11.66
CA ASN A 36 9.24 14.89 12.63
C ASN A 36 7.73 14.70 12.64
N ASP A 37 7.11 14.54 11.47
CA ASP A 37 5.68 14.26 11.35
C ASP A 37 5.29 12.95 12.07
N ILE A 38 6.03 11.87 11.79
CA ILE A 38 5.79 10.57 12.43
C ILE A 38 6.02 10.65 13.95
N ASN A 39 7.13 11.26 14.39
CA ASN A 39 7.46 11.38 15.81
C ASN A 39 6.44 12.24 16.57
N THR A 40 5.90 13.28 15.94
CA THR A 40 4.85 14.12 16.54
C THR A 40 3.60 13.29 16.82
N ALA A 41 3.12 12.51 15.87
CA ALA A 41 1.98 11.62 16.09
C ALA A 41 2.28 10.54 17.14
N SER A 42 3.45 9.93 17.11
CA SER A 42 3.87 8.92 18.08
C SER A 42 3.88 9.48 19.51
N THR A 43 4.36 10.72 19.68
CA THR A 43 4.34 11.44 20.98
C THR A 43 2.90 11.64 21.46
N ILE A 44 1.98 12.01 20.55
CA ILE A 44 0.57 12.20 20.89
C ILE A 44 -0.08 10.86 21.28
N PHE A 45 0.17 9.77 20.53
CA PHE A 45 -0.33 8.45 20.87
C PHE A 45 0.14 8.01 22.26
N ASN A 46 1.44 8.12 22.52
CA ASN A 46 1.99 7.76 23.84
C ASN A 46 1.35 8.58 24.96
N LYS A 47 1.19 9.89 24.78
CA LYS A 47 0.52 10.76 25.76
C LYS A 47 -0.95 10.40 25.97
N ARG A 48 -1.68 9.97 24.95
CA ARG A 48 -3.13 9.74 24.98
C ARG A 48 -3.53 8.31 25.34
N LEU A 49 -2.77 7.33 24.84
CA LEU A 49 -3.07 5.90 25.00
C LEU A 49 -2.06 5.16 25.90
N GLY A 50 -0.90 5.77 26.19
CA GLY A 50 0.17 5.14 26.98
C GLY A 50 1.08 4.23 26.18
N TYR A 51 0.92 4.15 24.86
CA TYR A 51 1.75 3.34 23.97
C TYR A 51 1.82 3.96 22.56
N ASN A 52 2.77 3.47 21.74
CA ASN A 52 2.84 3.76 20.31
C ASN A 52 2.22 2.62 19.52
N PRO A 53 1.32 2.91 18.54
CA PRO A 53 0.79 1.89 17.65
C PRO A 53 1.90 1.13 16.93
N ILE A 54 1.70 -0.18 16.78
CA ILE A 54 2.67 -1.05 16.09
C ILE A 54 2.39 -1.19 14.58
N PHE A 55 1.24 -0.73 14.13
CA PHE A 55 0.84 -0.72 12.73
C PHE A 55 0.88 0.68 12.17
N PHE A 56 1.33 0.80 10.92
CA PHE A 56 1.35 2.05 10.19
C PHE A 56 0.54 1.94 8.89
N SER A 57 -0.21 2.97 8.55
CA SER A 57 -0.85 3.09 7.23
C SER A 57 -0.29 4.32 6.52
N TYR A 58 0.24 4.14 5.33
CA TYR A 58 0.78 5.27 4.56
C TYR A 58 -0.34 6.22 4.12
N PRO A 59 -0.25 7.54 4.39
CA PRO A 59 -1.15 8.52 3.79
C PRO A 59 -1.18 8.38 2.27
N PHE A 60 -2.37 8.40 1.70
CA PHE A 60 -2.62 8.14 0.27
C PHE A 60 -2.09 6.79 -0.25
N GLY A 61 -1.53 5.94 0.62
CA GLY A 61 -0.89 4.69 0.24
C GLY A 61 0.48 4.86 -0.42
N GLU A 62 1.05 6.06 -0.40
CA GLU A 62 2.29 6.40 -1.07
C GLU A 62 3.51 6.28 -0.16
N TYR A 63 4.57 5.72 -0.69
CA TYR A 63 5.85 5.55 -0.01
C TYR A 63 7.01 5.43 -1.01
N SER A 64 8.18 5.87 -0.58
CA SER A 64 9.47 5.59 -1.22
C SER A 64 10.21 4.50 -0.46
N SER A 65 11.28 3.97 -1.02
CA SER A 65 12.16 3.01 -0.34
C SER A 65 12.73 3.58 0.96
N LEU A 66 13.05 4.87 0.98
CA LEU A 66 13.56 5.55 2.17
C LEU A 66 12.51 5.61 3.29
N ILE A 67 11.28 6.03 2.97
CA ILE A 67 10.17 6.08 3.93
C ILE A 67 9.88 4.67 4.44
N LYS A 68 9.77 3.69 3.55
CA LYS A 68 9.54 2.29 3.94
C LYS A 68 10.61 1.76 4.88
N LYS A 69 11.87 2.10 4.65
CA LYS A 69 12.98 1.73 5.54
C LYS A 69 12.76 2.29 6.95
N TYR A 70 12.48 3.59 7.08
CA TYR A 70 12.20 4.20 8.39
C TYR A 70 11.00 3.55 9.08
N ILE A 71 9.92 3.30 8.36
CA ILE A 71 8.73 2.64 8.90
C ILE A 71 9.04 1.21 9.34
N SER A 72 9.89 0.48 8.61
CA SER A 72 10.30 -0.87 8.99
C SER A 72 11.12 -0.94 10.27
N ASP A 73 11.84 0.12 10.59
CA ASP A 73 12.65 0.20 11.81
C ASP A 73 11.80 0.57 13.05
N ASN A 74 10.60 1.14 12.85
CA ASN A 74 9.78 1.70 13.94
C ASN A 74 8.43 0.99 14.13
N PHE A 75 7.95 0.23 13.15
CA PHE A 75 6.65 -0.43 13.17
C PHE A 75 6.77 -1.92 12.82
N LYS A 76 5.79 -2.72 13.22
CA LYS A 76 5.78 -4.17 12.89
C LYS A 76 5.25 -4.46 11.50
N PHE A 77 4.26 -3.71 11.06
CA PHE A 77 3.59 -3.86 9.77
C PHE A 77 3.19 -2.50 9.22
N SER A 78 3.17 -2.37 7.89
CA SER A 78 2.57 -1.20 7.27
C SER A 78 1.72 -1.54 6.06
N PHE A 79 0.73 -0.68 5.82
CA PHE A 79 -0.33 -0.88 4.83
C PHE A 79 -0.32 0.26 3.81
N GLY A 80 -0.28 -0.14 2.53
CA GLY A 80 -0.59 0.75 1.42
C GLY A 80 -2.10 1.02 1.30
N GLN A 81 -2.51 1.58 0.16
CA GLN A 81 -3.92 1.81 -0.16
C GLN A 81 -4.42 0.95 -1.32
N HIS A 82 -3.54 0.13 -1.89
CA HIS A 82 -3.88 -0.81 -2.95
C HIS A 82 -4.68 -1.99 -2.41
N SER A 83 -5.66 -2.43 -3.19
CA SER A 83 -6.53 -3.56 -2.84
C SER A 83 -5.84 -4.88 -3.13
N GLY A 84 -5.93 -5.83 -2.20
CA GLY A 84 -5.37 -7.16 -2.37
C GLY A 84 -5.47 -8.00 -1.11
N VAL A 85 -5.19 -9.29 -1.25
CA VAL A 85 -5.10 -10.25 -0.15
C VAL A 85 -3.69 -10.20 0.43
N ILE A 86 -3.59 -10.20 1.75
CA ILE A 86 -2.30 -10.27 2.44
C ILE A 86 -1.68 -11.64 2.19
N ASP A 87 -0.45 -11.62 1.70
CA ASP A 87 0.42 -12.79 1.58
C ASP A 87 1.55 -12.66 2.60
N ILE A 88 1.59 -13.57 3.57
CA ILE A 88 2.57 -13.55 4.66
C ILE A 88 4.01 -13.78 4.19
N THR A 89 4.21 -14.20 2.94
CA THR A 89 5.54 -14.39 2.34
C THR A 89 6.07 -13.13 1.67
N LYS A 90 5.24 -12.08 1.57
CA LYS A 90 5.58 -10.80 0.96
C LYS A 90 6.12 -9.80 1.99
N ASP A 91 6.56 -8.66 1.47
CA ASP A 91 7.04 -7.56 2.32
C ASP A 91 5.91 -7.06 3.23
N ARG A 92 6.09 -7.22 4.52
CA ARG A 92 5.13 -6.80 5.55
C ARG A 92 5.03 -5.29 5.73
N TYR A 93 5.83 -4.53 5.01
CA TYR A 93 5.82 -3.07 5.05
C TYR A 93 5.19 -2.42 3.82
N GLU A 94 4.49 -3.21 3.01
CA GLU A 94 3.70 -2.75 1.87
C GLU A 94 2.43 -3.60 1.68
N LEU A 95 1.80 -3.98 2.79
CA LEU A 95 0.64 -4.85 2.77
C LEU A 95 -0.56 -4.19 2.07
N PRO A 96 -1.30 -4.95 1.26
CA PRO A 96 -2.56 -4.48 0.69
C PRO A 96 -3.66 -4.46 1.74
N ARG A 97 -4.76 -3.77 1.43
CA ARG A 97 -5.99 -3.77 2.25
C ARG A 97 -7.22 -3.58 1.39
N PHE A 98 -8.34 -4.11 1.82
CA PHE A 98 -9.62 -3.80 1.18
C PHE A 98 -10.35 -2.71 1.98
N PRO A 99 -10.82 -1.62 1.33
CA PRO A 99 -11.62 -0.62 2.02
C PRO A 99 -12.99 -1.20 2.38
N ILE A 100 -13.39 -1.02 3.63
CA ILE A 100 -14.72 -1.37 4.16
C ILE A 100 -15.32 -0.09 4.73
N ASN A 101 -16.25 0.50 4.03
CA ASN A 101 -16.97 1.72 4.38
C ASN A 101 -18.43 1.61 3.87
N GLU A 102 -19.25 2.64 4.02
CA GLU A 102 -20.65 2.61 3.61
C GLU A 102 -20.86 2.17 2.14
N LYS A 103 -19.96 2.56 1.25
CA LYS A 103 -20.01 2.19 -0.17
C LYS A 103 -19.55 0.76 -0.45
N TYR A 104 -18.58 0.27 0.32
CA TYR A 104 -17.87 -0.98 0.06
C TYR A 104 -17.99 -2.01 1.19
N GLY A 105 -18.86 -1.78 2.18
CA GLY A 105 -19.00 -2.57 3.40
C GLY A 105 -20.17 -3.54 3.41
N ASP A 106 -20.82 -3.80 2.27
CA ASP A 106 -21.93 -4.76 2.24
C ASP A 106 -21.45 -6.20 2.53
N LEU A 107 -22.33 -6.99 3.14
CA LEU A 107 -22.03 -8.33 3.60
C LEU A 107 -21.66 -9.31 2.47
N LYS A 108 -22.24 -9.13 1.28
CA LYS A 108 -21.95 -9.97 0.10
C LYS A 108 -20.49 -9.76 -0.33
N ARG A 109 -20.10 -8.49 -0.45
CA ARG A 109 -18.72 -8.13 -0.76
C ARG A 109 -17.74 -8.61 0.32
N PHE A 110 -18.06 -8.43 1.60
CA PHE A 110 -17.23 -8.92 2.70
C PHE A 110 -17.01 -10.43 2.61
N LYS A 111 -18.08 -11.23 2.45
CA LYS A 111 -17.99 -12.68 2.26
C LYS A 111 -17.15 -13.07 1.05
N PHE A 112 -17.22 -12.32 -0.04
CA PHE A 112 -16.38 -12.54 -1.21
C PHE A 112 -14.90 -12.30 -0.88
N LEU A 113 -14.58 -11.17 -0.25
CA LEU A 113 -13.19 -10.76 0.04
C LEU A 113 -12.47 -11.73 0.97
N ILE A 114 -13.13 -12.23 2.02
CA ILE A 114 -12.53 -13.16 2.98
C ILE A 114 -12.26 -14.55 2.40
N ASN A 115 -12.80 -14.87 1.23
CA ASN A 115 -12.59 -16.13 0.51
C ASN A 115 -11.58 -16.00 -0.65
N LEU A 116 -10.95 -14.84 -0.83
CA LEU A 116 -9.93 -14.67 -1.84
C LEU A 116 -8.58 -15.25 -1.39
N TYR A 117 -7.84 -15.77 -2.36
CA TYR A 117 -6.45 -16.21 -2.17
C TYR A 117 -5.48 -15.19 -2.74
N PRO A 118 -4.29 -15.03 -2.14
CA PRO A 118 -3.28 -14.13 -2.67
C PRO A 118 -2.73 -14.63 -3.99
N LEU A 119 -2.56 -13.72 -4.93
CA LEU A 119 -1.90 -14.01 -6.19
C LEU A 119 -0.40 -14.22 -5.95
N GLN A 120 0.11 -15.37 -6.38
CA GLN A 120 1.50 -15.73 -6.16
C GLN A 120 2.39 -15.18 -7.28
N TYR A 121 3.13 -14.13 -6.98
CA TYR A 121 4.02 -13.45 -7.93
C TYR A 121 5.24 -12.83 -7.24
N LYS A 122 6.24 -12.48 -8.03
CA LYS A 122 7.37 -11.67 -7.64
C LYS A 122 7.45 -10.45 -8.55
N VAL A 123 7.53 -9.27 -8.01
CA VAL A 123 7.84 -8.06 -8.77
C VAL A 123 9.33 -8.08 -9.09
N LEU A 124 9.69 -8.00 -10.36
CA LEU A 124 11.07 -7.88 -10.81
C LEU A 124 11.45 -6.40 -11.04
N HIS A 125 10.49 -5.60 -11.49
CA HIS A 125 10.61 -4.15 -11.67
C HIS A 125 9.25 -3.48 -11.45
N PRO A 126 9.21 -2.23 -10.94
CA PRO A 126 10.34 -1.46 -10.44
C PRO A 126 10.75 -1.86 -9.02
N ASP A 127 12.03 -1.70 -8.70
CA ASP A 127 12.53 -1.82 -7.32
C ASP A 127 12.08 -0.62 -6.48
N GLU A 128 12.22 0.59 -7.04
CA GLU A 128 11.68 1.83 -6.44
C GLU A 128 10.34 2.18 -7.09
N LYS A 129 9.30 2.24 -6.28
CA LYS A 129 7.92 2.54 -6.73
C LYS A 129 7.65 4.04 -6.85
N TYR A 130 8.51 4.88 -6.31
CA TYR A 130 8.43 6.33 -6.47
C TYR A 130 8.99 6.71 -7.84
N VAL A 131 8.11 7.18 -8.73
CA VAL A 131 8.48 7.55 -10.09
C VAL A 131 9.14 8.92 -10.11
N THR A 132 10.34 8.97 -10.69
CA THR A 132 11.11 10.21 -10.88
C THR A 132 11.23 10.55 -12.37
N ILE A 133 11.76 11.72 -12.69
CA ILE A 133 11.98 12.12 -14.11
C ILE A 133 12.87 11.11 -14.84
N SER A 134 13.86 10.53 -14.15
CA SER A 134 14.84 9.62 -14.76
C SER A 134 14.29 8.21 -15.02
N ASN A 135 13.25 7.77 -14.29
CA ASN A 135 12.65 6.44 -14.43
C ASN A 135 11.20 6.49 -14.94
N ASN A 136 10.81 7.53 -15.64
CA ASN A 136 9.46 7.75 -16.15
C ASN A 136 9.37 7.56 -17.69
N PRO A 137 8.59 6.61 -18.21
CA PRO A 137 7.81 5.63 -17.47
C PRO A 137 8.70 4.51 -16.87
N PRO A 138 8.34 3.97 -15.69
CA PRO A 138 9.10 2.88 -15.10
C PRO A 138 8.92 1.58 -15.90
N LYS A 139 9.89 0.68 -15.86
CA LYS A 139 9.64 -0.71 -16.24
C LYS A 139 8.71 -1.35 -15.22
N PHE A 140 7.72 -2.12 -15.69
CA PHE A 140 6.88 -2.93 -14.82
C PHE A 140 6.90 -4.38 -15.29
N ILE A 141 7.57 -5.23 -14.51
CA ILE A 141 7.75 -6.64 -14.82
C ILE A 141 7.42 -7.49 -13.61
N VAL A 142 6.58 -8.47 -13.79
CA VAL A 142 6.14 -9.41 -12.76
C VAL A 142 6.36 -10.84 -13.22
N GLU A 143 6.95 -11.65 -12.37
CA GLU A 143 7.07 -13.09 -12.55
C GLU A 143 6.02 -13.80 -11.69
N PHE A 144 5.19 -14.63 -12.32
CA PHE A 144 4.22 -15.48 -11.61
C PHE A 144 4.81 -16.87 -11.31
N PHE A 145 4.41 -17.42 -10.16
CA PHE A 145 4.84 -18.79 -9.83
C PHE A 145 4.03 -19.83 -10.59
N GLU A 146 4.65 -20.98 -10.85
CA GLU A 146 4.19 -22.02 -11.77
C GLU A 146 2.85 -22.57 -11.34
N LYS A 147 1.97 -22.61 -11.05
CA LYS A 147 0.71 -23.34 -10.66
C LYS A 147 -0.53 -22.46 -10.56
N GLN A 148 -0.49 -21.26 -11.11
CA GLN A 148 -1.68 -20.41 -11.04
C GLN A 148 -2.61 -20.66 -12.23
N LYS A 149 -3.85 -21.01 -11.91
CA LYS A 149 -4.90 -21.16 -12.92
C LYS A 149 -5.32 -19.76 -13.42
N ASN A 150 -5.70 -19.67 -14.70
CA ASN A 150 -6.29 -18.47 -15.33
C ASN A 150 -5.38 -17.24 -15.38
N ILE A 151 -4.08 -17.39 -15.28
CA ILE A 151 -3.14 -16.26 -15.32
C ILE A 151 -3.25 -15.49 -16.65
N ASN A 152 -3.59 -16.16 -17.74
CA ASN A 152 -3.77 -15.55 -19.06
C ASN A 152 -5.01 -14.62 -19.13
N ASN A 153 -5.87 -14.63 -18.13
CA ASN A 153 -7.05 -13.76 -18.06
C ASN A 153 -6.77 -12.44 -17.32
N ILE A 154 -5.52 -12.17 -16.96
CA ILE A 154 -5.15 -10.92 -16.30
C ILE A 154 -5.34 -9.75 -17.28
N ASN A 155 -5.96 -8.69 -16.78
CA ASN A 155 -6.02 -7.40 -17.45
C ASN A 155 -5.34 -6.36 -16.58
N CYS A 156 -4.52 -5.54 -17.19
CA CYS A 156 -3.87 -4.42 -16.53
C CYS A 156 -4.47 -3.10 -17.01
N PHE A 157 -4.56 -2.16 -16.10
CA PHE A 157 -5.01 -0.80 -16.37
C PHE A 157 -4.02 0.15 -15.75
N SER A 158 -3.74 1.24 -16.42
CA SER A 158 -2.86 2.30 -15.94
C SER A 158 -3.45 3.67 -16.25
N ASP A 159 -3.09 4.63 -15.41
CA ASP A 159 -3.42 6.04 -15.57
C ASP A 159 -2.12 6.84 -15.59
N GLU A 160 -1.73 7.28 -16.77
CA GLU A 160 -0.53 8.11 -16.95
C GLU A 160 -0.84 9.61 -16.77
N GLY A 161 -2.02 9.94 -16.21
CA GLY A 161 -2.41 11.30 -15.82
C GLY A 161 -3.60 11.89 -16.55
N ASP A 162 -4.37 11.07 -17.28
CA ASP A 162 -5.61 11.51 -17.92
C ASP A 162 -6.81 10.66 -17.49
N LYS A 163 -6.76 9.35 -17.71
CA LYS A 163 -7.83 8.40 -17.41
C LYS A 163 -7.28 6.99 -17.33
N TRP A 164 -7.89 6.18 -16.51
CA TRP A 164 -7.67 4.74 -16.48
C TRP A 164 -8.00 4.12 -17.85
N LYS A 165 -7.01 3.53 -18.46
CA LYS A 165 -7.11 2.81 -19.74
C LYS A 165 -6.50 1.42 -19.61
N LYS A 166 -7.00 0.48 -20.40
CA LYS A 166 -6.40 -0.85 -20.48
C LYS A 166 -4.98 -0.71 -21.05
N SER A 167 -4.02 -1.29 -20.35
CA SER A 167 -2.60 -1.27 -20.73
C SER A 167 -2.26 -2.43 -21.66
N ASN A 168 -1.28 -2.24 -22.51
CA ASN A 168 -0.71 -3.32 -23.29
C ASN A 168 0.19 -4.16 -22.38
N ILE A 169 -0.02 -5.46 -22.39
CA ILE A 169 0.78 -6.43 -21.65
C ILE A 169 1.37 -7.45 -22.62
N ASP A 170 2.66 -7.73 -22.42
CA ASP A 170 3.32 -8.89 -23.03
C ASP A 170 3.41 -9.97 -21.97
N PHE A 171 2.93 -11.15 -22.31
CA PHE A 171 2.95 -12.31 -21.43
C PHE A 171 3.78 -13.41 -22.07
N ASN A 172 4.97 -13.64 -21.54
CA ASN A 172 5.87 -14.68 -22.01
C ASN A 172 6.09 -15.71 -20.91
N GLN A 173 5.60 -16.93 -21.11
CA GLN A 173 5.60 -18.00 -20.12
C GLN A 173 4.93 -17.54 -18.80
N LYS A 174 5.74 -17.20 -17.80
CA LYS A 174 5.29 -16.74 -16.49
C LYS A 174 5.62 -15.27 -16.18
N ILE A 175 6.21 -14.58 -17.15
CA ILE A 175 6.62 -13.18 -17.00
C ILE A 175 5.61 -12.30 -17.72
N LEU A 176 5.04 -11.35 -16.98
CA LEU A 176 4.20 -10.27 -17.48
C LEU A 176 5.02 -8.99 -17.51
N THR A 177 5.10 -8.38 -18.68
CA THR A 177 5.65 -7.02 -18.85
C THR A 177 4.50 -6.10 -19.21
N LEU A 178 4.36 -5.01 -18.48
CA LEU A 178 3.39 -3.97 -18.77
C LEU A 178 4.08 -2.83 -19.51
N ASN A 179 3.55 -2.48 -20.67
CA ASN A 179 4.04 -1.39 -21.49
C ASN A 179 3.14 -0.16 -21.29
N PHE A 180 3.70 0.88 -20.67
CA PHE A 180 3.01 2.15 -20.51
C PHE A 180 2.96 2.89 -21.85
N ARG A 181 1.89 3.63 -22.09
CA ARG A 181 1.67 4.37 -23.35
C ARG A 181 2.47 5.66 -23.41
N GLU A 182 2.59 6.33 -22.27
CA GLU A 182 3.19 7.66 -22.12
C GLU A 182 3.90 7.77 -20.77
N LYS A 183 4.58 8.89 -20.58
CA LYS A 183 5.14 9.24 -19.27
C LYS A 183 4.03 9.59 -18.29
N PHE A 184 4.20 9.18 -17.05
CA PHE A 184 3.33 9.62 -15.97
C PHE A 184 3.46 11.13 -15.74
N LYS A 185 2.34 11.80 -15.52
CA LYS A 185 2.32 13.19 -15.10
C LYS A 185 2.59 13.27 -13.60
N PHE A 186 3.42 14.22 -13.21
CA PHE A 186 3.65 14.51 -11.79
C PHE A 186 2.55 15.42 -11.24
N ARG A 187 2.35 15.35 -9.93
CA ARG A 187 1.50 16.29 -9.20
C ARG A 187 2.02 17.69 -9.31
#